data_551035807c56e78cdf71702cac3339d1
#
_entry.id   551035807c56e78cdf71702cac3339d1
#
_cell.length_a   1.000
_cell.length_b   1.000
_cell.length_c   1.000
_cell.angle_alpha   90.00
_cell.angle_beta   90.00
_cell.angle_gamma   90.00
#
_symmetry.space_group_name_H-M   'P 1'
#
loop_
_entity.id
_entity.type
_entity.pdbx_description
1 polymer ?
#
loop_
_entity_poly.entity_id
_entity_poly.type
_entity_poly.pdbx_seq_one_letter_code
_entity_poly.pdbx_strand_id
1 'polypeptide(L)'
;NAAAGSLRQLNPDITRNRPLKFFAYAWGEMSAPLAATQSGAIHRLKELGFVINPLTQTHTTPQGLIDHYQEIERQRATLGYDIDGVVYKVDDLDLQARLGLRSTTPRWAIAHKFPAELAWTRLEGIDIQVGRTGALSPVARLQPVTVGGVVVSNATLHNEDYIAGLNATGGPI
;
A
#
# COMPACT_ATOMS: atom_id res chain seq x y z
N ASN A 1 -3.14 -4.54 6.47
CA ASN A 1 -3.89 -5.80 6.59
C ASN A 1 -5.05 -5.75 7.60
N ALA A 2 -5.10 -4.78 8.51
CA ALA A 2 -6.17 -4.65 9.50
C ALA A 2 -7.55 -4.47 8.84
N ALA A 3 -7.65 -3.64 7.79
CA ALA A 3 -8.90 -3.43 7.07
C ALA A 3 -9.37 -4.72 6.36
N ALA A 4 -8.48 -5.39 5.61
CA ALA A 4 -8.81 -6.63 4.91
C ALA A 4 -9.20 -7.75 5.87
N GLY A 5 -8.48 -7.90 7.00
CA GLY A 5 -8.83 -8.83 8.07
C GLY A 5 -10.17 -8.50 8.73
N SER A 6 -10.50 -7.21 8.86
CA SER A 6 -11.78 -6.76 9.42
C SER A 6 -12.97 -7.15 8.55
N LEU A 7 -12.84 -7.08 7.23
CA LEU A 7 -13.91 -7.44 6.30
C LEU A 7 -14.16 -8.96 6.22
N ARG A 8 -13.25 -9.77 6.75
CA ARG A 8 -13.35 -11.25 6.75
C ARG A 8 -13.79 -11.84 8.11
N GLN A 9 -14.23 -11.00 9.04
CA GLN A 9 -14.72 -11.49 10.33
C GLN A 9 -16.04 -12.23 10.15
N LEU A 10 -16.17 -13.40 10.81
CA LEU A 10 -17.41 -14.16 10.83
C LEU A 10 -18.53 -13.43 11.59
N ASN A 11 -18.16 -12.70 12.65
CA ASN A 11 -19.09 -11.83 13.38
C ASN A 11 -19.05 -10.40 12.82
N PRO A 12 -20.14 -9.91 12.21
CA PRO A 12 -20.19 -8.57 11.62
C PRO A 12 -20.09 -7.44 12.66
N ASP A 13 -20.39 -7.68 13.92
CA ASP A 13 -20.29 -6.67 14.99
C ASP A 13 -18.85 -6.27 15.27
N ILE A 14 -17.90 -7.19 15.09
CA ILE A 14 -16.48 -6.89 15.18
C ILE A 14 -16.09 -5.86 14.12
N THR A 15 -16.55 -6.03 12.89
CA THR A 15 -16.29 -5.10 11.79
C THR A 15 -16.99 -3.77 12.00
N ARG A 16 -18.25 -3.79 12.46
CA ARG A 16 -19.05 -2.58 12.74
C ARG A 16 -18.37 -1.65 13.76
N ASN A 17 -17.71 -2.22 14.76
CA ASN A 17 -17.03 -1.47 15.82
C ASN A 17 -15.63 -0.96 15.43
N ARG A 18 -15.16 -1.27 14.22
CA ARG A 18 -13.86 -0.79 13.71
C ARG A 18 -14.05 0.48 12.88
N PRO A 19 -13.26 1.55 13.10
CA PRO A 19 -13.40 2.83 12.39
C PRO A 19 -12.82 2.74 10.97
N LEU A 20 -13.35 1.84 10.15
CA LEU A 20 -12.92 1.67 8.77
C LEU A 20 -13.38 2.85 7.92
N LYS A 21 -12.49 3.29 7.01
CA LYS A 21 -12.76 4.30 5.99
C LYS A 21 -12.62 3.67 4.62
N PHE A 22 -13.27 4.28 3.63
CA PHE A 22 -13.27 3.81 2.25
C PHE A 22 -12.93 4.96 1.30
N PHE A 23 -12.08 4.68 0.31
CA PHE A 23 -11.84 5.56 -0.83
C PHE A 23 -12.11 4.79 -2.13
N ALA A 24 -12.96 5.33 -3.00
CA ALA A 24 -13.10 4.86 -4.37
C ALA A 24 -11.93 5.39 -5.21
N TYR A 25 -11.19 4.51 -5.88
CA TYR A 25 -10.04 4.88 -6.70
C TYR A 25 -10.05 4.23 -8.09
N ALA A 26 -11.00 3.37 -8.33
CA ALA A 26 -11.21 2.67 -9.59
C ALA A 26 -12.66 2.23 -9.71
N TRP A 27 -13.04 1.77 -10.88
CA TRP A 27 -14.35 1.20 -11.18
C TRP A 27 -14.19 -0.12 -11.93
N GLY A 28 -15.21 -0.94 -11.92
CA GLY A 28 -15.28 -2.18 -12.69
C GLY A 28 -15.90 -1.98 -14.06
N GLU A 29 -16.53 -3.03 -14.59
CA GLU A 29 -17.26 -3.00 -15.84
C GLU A 29 -18.48 -2.07 -15.73
N MET A 30 -18.67 -1.23 -16.75
CA MET A 30 -19.74 -0.22 -16.80
C MET A 30 -20.46 -0.32 -18.13
N SER A 31 -21.76 -0.09 -18.15
CA SER A 31 -22.58 -0.04 -19.37
C SER A 31 -22.26 1.16 -20.29
N ALA A 32 -21.69 2.22 -19.71
CA ALA A 32 -21.21 3.39 -20.43
C ALA A 32 -19.99 3.98 -19.67
N PRO A 33 -19.04 4.62 -20.38
CA PRO A 33 -17.91 5.28 -19.76
C PRO A 33 -18.36 6.37 -18.74
N LEU A 34 -17.69 6.45 -17.59
CA LEU A 34 -17.93 7.51 -16.61
C LEU A 34 -17.45 8.88 -17.10
N ALA A 35 -16.34 8.91 -17.83
CA ALA A 35 -15.71 10.09 -18.42
C ALA A 35 -14.67 9.66 -19.47
N ALA A 36 -14.07 10.62 -20.19
CA ALA A 36 -12.96 10.38 -21.12
C ALA A 36 -11.60 10.26 -20.42
N THR A 37 -11.49 10.70 -19.16
CA THR A 37 -10.23 10.72 -18.39
C THR A 37 -10.37 10.02 -17.05
N GLN A 38 -9.26 9.52 -16.52
CA GLN A 38 -9.16 8.92 -15.20
C GLN A 38 -9.62 9.90 -14.11
N SER A 39 -9.11 11.14 -14.16
CA SER A 39 -9.50 12.20 -13.22
C SER A 39 -10.98 12.56 -13.31
N GLY A 40 -11.52 12.65 -14.52
CA GLY A 40 -12.95 12.87 -14.75
C GLY A 40 -13.81 11.74 -14.21
N ALA A 41 -13.40 10.48 -14.40
CA ALA A 41 -14.12 9.32 -13.87
C ALA A 41 -14.09 9.30 -12.33
N ILE A 42 -12.97 9.63 -11.70
CA ILE A 42 -12.88 9.75 -10.23
C ILE A 42 -13.79 10.91 -9.73
N HIS A 43 -13.81 12.03 -10.45
CA HIS A 43 -14.72 13.13 -10.12
C HIS A 43 -16.20 12.71 -10.22
N ARG A 44 -16.52 11.95 -11.27
CA ARG A 44 -17.87 11.40 -11.44
C ARG A 44 -18.29 10.46 -10.31
N LEU A 45 -17.36 9.63 -9.80
CA LEU A 45 -17.61 8.81 -8.62
C LEU A 45 -17.94 9.67 -7.40
N LYS A 46 -17.25 10.80 -7.22
CA LYS A 46 -17.55 11.75 -6.14
C LYS A 46 -18.96 12.33 -6.27
N GLU A 47 -19.37 12.73 -7.47
CA GLU A 47 -20.75 13.22 -7.74
C GLU A 47 -21.83 12.16 -7.44
N LEU A 48 -21.49 10.88 -7.64
CA LEU A 48 -22.37 9.75 -7.30
C LEU A 48 -22.37 9.42 -5.79
N GLY A 49 -21.65 10.18 -4.96
CA GLY A 49 -21.65 10.06 -3.51
C GLY A 49 -20.52 9.20 -2.93
N PHE A 50 -19.60 8.70 -3.76
CA PHE A 50 -18.44 7.97 -3.25
C PHE A 50 -17.40 8.92 -2.64
N VAL A 51 -16.76 8.47 -1.56
CA VAL A 51 -15.61 9.19 -1.00
C VAL A 51 -14.37 8.88 -1.85
N ILE A 52 -13.71 9.92 -2.34
CA ILE A 52 -12.46 9.83 -3.10
C ILE A 52 -11.31 10.39 -2.27
N ASN A 53 -10.08 9.99 -2.57
CA ASN A 53 -8.92 10.53 -1.87
C ASN A 53 -8.71 12.00 -2.27
N PRO A 54 -8.74 12.96 -1.31
CA PRO A 54 -8.60 14.39 -1.59
C PRO A 54 -7.21 14.78 -2.09
N LEU A 55 -6.20 13.92 -1.91
CA LEU A 55 -4.83 14.14 -2.38
C LEU A 55 -4.63 13.78 -3.86
N THR A 56 -5.65 13.24 -4.52
CA THR A 56 -5.58 12.94 -5.95
C THR A 56 -5.46 14.24 -6.76
N GLN A 57 -4.41 14.35 -7.57
CA GLN A 57 -4.15 15.50 -8.44
C GLN A 57 -3.73 15.06 -9.84
N THR A 58 -3.89 15.95 -10.81
CA THR A 58 -3.45 15.76 -12.19
C THR A 58 -2.32 16.74 -12.50
N HIS A 59 -1.24 16.25 -13.12
CA HIS A 59 -0.08 17.03 -13.50
C HIS A 59 0.29 16.79 -14.96
N THR A 60 0.79 17.83 -15.63
CA THR A 60 1.20 17.75 -17.04
C THR A 60 2.70 17.64 -17.23
N THR A 61 3.47 17.70 -16.14
CA THR A 61 4.94 17.61 -16.16
C THR A 61 5.45 16.58 -15.18
N PRO A 62 6.57 15.91 -15.48
CA PRO A 62 7.23 15.01 -14.53
C PRO A 62 7.61 15.71 -13.21
N GLN A 63 8.05 16.97 -13.28
CA GLN A 63 8.42 17.73 -12.08
C GLN A 63 7.21 17.92 -11.16
N GLY A 64 6.04 18.26 -11.69
CA GLY A 64 4.81 18.40 -10.89
C GLY A 64 4.42 17.11 -10.18
N LEU A 65 4.64 15.95 -10.81
CA LEU A 65 4.43 14.64 -10.17
C LEU A 65 5.39 14.42 -8.99
N ILE A 66 6.66 14.76 -9.18
CA ILE A 66 7.69 14.60 -8.14
C ILE A 66 7.42 15.56 -6.97
N ASP A 67 7.10 16.82 -7.25
CA ASP A 67 6.79 17.82 -6.22
C ASP A 67 5.59 17.38 -5.37
N HIS A 68 4.54 16.87 -6.02
CA HIS A 68 3.37 16.35 -5.32
C HIS A 68 3.68 15.10 -4.50
N TYR A 69 4.50 14.18 -5.02
CA TYR A 69 4.99 13.02 -4.28
C TYR A 69 5.71 13.43 -2.98
N GLN A 70 6.64 14.40 -3.07
CA GLN A 70 7.37 14.91 -1.92
C GLN A 70 6.45 15.60 -0.90
N GLU A 71 5.41 16.29 -1.38
CA GLU A 71 4.42 16.91 -0.49
C GLU A 71 3.60 15.86 0.27
N ILE A 72 3.17 14.79 -0.41
CA ILE A 72 2.45 13.68 0.24
C ILE A 72 3.36 12.97 1.25
N GLU A 73 4.64 12.76 0.91
CA GLU A 73 5.63 12.17 1.82
C GLU A 73 5.76 12.98 3.11
N ARG A 74 5.86 14.31 3.01
CA ARG A 74 5.91 15.21 4.19
C ARG A 74 4.67 15.15 5.06
N GLN A 75 3.49 14.99 4.44
CA GLN A 75 2.20 14.93 5.13
C GLN A 75 1.87 13.54 5.67
N ARG A 76 2.63 12.52 5.33
CA ARG A 76 2.35 11.10 5.62
C ARG A 76 1.93 10.85 7.07
N ALA A 77 2.65 11.41 8.03
CA ALA A 77 2.39 11.21 9.47
C ALA A 77 1.07 11.84 9.95
N THR A 78 0.50 12.80 9.22
CA THR A 78 -0.69 13.57 9.62
C THR A 78 -1.97 13.15 8.92
N LEU A 79 -1.92 12.22 7.98
CA LEU A 79 -3.07 11.80 7.16
C LEU A 79 -4.13 11.02 7.96
N GLY A 80 -3.74 10.41 9.09
CA GLY A 80 -4.62 9.55 9.90
C GLY A 80 -4.85 8.16 9.31
N TYR A 81 -4.06 7.78 8.30
CA TYR A 81 -3.95 6.43 7.72
C TYR A 81 -2.58 6.25 7.10
N ASP A 82 -2.10 5.01 7.07
CA ASP A 82 -0.78 4.70 6.53
C ASP A 82 -0.81 4.62 5.01
N ILE A 83 0.26 5.17 4.40
CA ILE A 83 0.54 5.06 2.97
C ILE A 83 2.01 4.68 2.77
N ASP A 84 2.29 3.94 1.69
CA ASP A 84 3.64 3.48 1.35
C ASP A 84 4.19 4.10 0.05
N GLY A 85 3.42 4.99 -0.56
CA GLY A 85 3.76 5.66 -1.80
C GLY A 85 2.55 6.25 -2.51
N VAL A 86 2.75 6.63 -3.76
CA VAL A 86 1.72 7.12 -4.67
C VAL A 86 1.64 6.23 -5.90
N VAL A 87 0.53 6.32 -6.63
CA VAL A 87 0.37 5.64 -7.92
C VAL A 87 0.11 6.69 -9.00
N TYR A 88 0.98 6.73 -9.99
CA TYR A 88 0.76 7.52 -11.20
C TYR A 88 -0.06 6.71 -12.19
N LYS A 89 -1.00 7.35 -12.84
CA LYS A 89 -1.83 6.77 -13.90
C LYS A 89 -1.89 7.73 -15.08
N VAL A 90 -1.86 7.20 -16.31
CA VAL A 90 -2.15 8.00 -17.50
C VAL A 90 -3.59 8.48 -17.39
N ASP A 91 -3.83 9.79 -17.56
CA ASP A 91 -5.16 10.38 -17.34
C ASP A 91 -6.13 10.09 -18.49
N ASP A 92 -5.67 10.07 -19.73
CA ASP A 92 -6.47 9.77 -20.92
C ASP A 92 -6.81 8.28 -21.00
N LEU A 93 -8.10 7.92 -21.02
CA LEU A 93 -8.56 6.53 -21.01
C LEU A 93 -8.33 5.82 -22.35
N ASP A 94 -8.32 6.53 -23.47
CA ASP A 94 -7.99 5.95 -24.77
C ASP A 94 -6.50 5.58 -24.82
N LEU A 95 -5.64 6.39 -24.23
CA LEU A 95 -4.22 6.05 -24.08
C LEU A 95 -4.02 4.88 -23.11
N GLN A 96 -4.80 4.78 -22.04
CA GLN A 96 -4.77 3.60 -21.18
C GLN A 96 -5.12 2.33 -21.95
N ALA A 97 -6.18 2.37 -22.75
CA ALA A 97 -6.61 1.25 -23.59
C ALA A 97 -5.52 0.84 -24.61
N ARG A 98 -4.84 1.81 -25.23
CA ARG A 98 -3.75 1.57 -26.18
C ARG A 98 -2.50 0.97 -25.51
N LEU A 99 -2.14 1.43 -24.32
CA LEU A 99 -1.03 0.87 -23.53
C LEU A 99 -1.33 -0.55 -23.05
N GLY A 100 -2.58 -0.81 -22.71
CA GLY A 100 -3.07 -2.13 -22.35
C GLY A 100 -2.57 -2.64 -21.00
N LEU A 101 -2.70 -3.95 -20.84
CA LEU A 101 -2.36 -4.68 -19.61
C LEU A 101 -1.17 -5.62 -19.87
N ARG A 102 -0.37 -5.87 -18.84
CA ARG A 102 0.43 -7.09 -18.72
C ARG A 102 -0.44 -8.18 -18.06
N SER A 103 0.12 -9.38 -17.87
CA SER A 103 -0.63 -10.50 -17.27
C SER A 103 -1.34 -10.16 -15.96
N THR A 104 -0.74 -9.31 -15.13
CA THR A 104 -1.26 -8.98 -13.77
C THR A 104 -1.30 -7.48 -13.47
N THR A 105 -0.72 -6.63 -14.33
CA THR A 105 -0.57 -5.20 -14.04
C THR A 105 -0.83 -4.34 -15.27
N PRO A 106 -1.43 -3.15 -15.11
CA PRO A 106 -1.58 -2.21 -16.21
C PRO A 106 -0.24 -1.58 -16.61
N ARG A 107 -0.07 -1.31 -17.92
CA ARG A 107 1.10 -0.57 -18.43
C ARG A 107 0.98 0.94 -18.28
N TRP A 108 -0.21 1.42 -18.01
CA TRP A 108 -0.55 2.83 -17.84
C TRP A 108 -0.54 3.32 -16.40
N ALA A 109 -0.12 2.46 -15.45
CA ALA A 109 0.00 2.83 -14.05
C ALA A 109 1.33 2.33 -13.47
N ILE A 110 1.91 3.13 -12.56
CA ILE A 110 3.14 2.79 -11.86
C ILE A 110 3.08 3.28 -10.42
N ALA A 111 3.48 2.43 -9.48
CA ALA A 111 3.64 2.80 -8.08
C ALA A 111 5.02 3.44 -7.86
N HIS A 112 5.03 4.55 -7.15
CA HIS A 112 6.24 5.20 -6.63
C HIS A 112 6.23 5.11 -5.11
N LYS A 113 6.96 4.16 -4.59
CA LYS A 113 7.03 3.89 -3.15
C LYS A 113 7.88 4.92 -2.44
N PHE A 114 7.51 5.28 -1.21
CA PHE A 114 8.40 6.06 -0.35
C PHE A 114 9.64 5.25 -0.02
N PRO A 115 10.77 5.92 0.28
CA PRO A 115 11.95 5.24 0.80
C PRO A 115 11.59 4.39 2.02
N ALA A 116 12.20 3.21 2.11
CA ALA A 116 12.07 2.38 3.30
C ALA A 116 12.63 3.12 4.51
N GLU A 117 11.85 3.22 5.58
CA GLU A 117 12.36 3.72 6.84
C GLU A 117 13.23 2.64 7.48
N LEU A 118 14.43 3.05 7.90
CA LEU A 118 15.35 2.18 8.64
C LEU A 118 15.26 2.50 10.12
N ALA A 119 15.16 1.48 10.94
CA ALA A 119 15.21 1.59 12.38
C ALA A 119 16.14 0.52 12.94
N TRP A 120 16.90 0.89 13.96
CA TRP A 120 17.75 -0.04 14.69
C TRP A 120 17.02 -0.52 15.93
N THR A 121 17.03 -1.82 16.14
CA THR A 121 16.42 -2.43 17.33
C THR A 121 17.21 -3.65 17.77
N ARG A 122 16.91 -4.16 18.95
CA ARG A 122 17.54 -5.36 19.48
C ARG A 122 16.73 -6.58 19.13
N LEU A 123 17.39 -7.61 18.59
CA LEU A 123 16.81 -8.94 18.45
C LEU A 123 16.75 -9.63 19.81
N GLU A 124 15.56 -9.95 20.29
CA GLU A 124 15.32 -10.62 21.57
C GLU A 124 15.28 -12.14 21.42
N GLY A 125 14.88 -12.64 20.26
CA GLY A 125 14.82 -14.07 19.97
C GLY A 125 14.29 -14.35 18.57
N ILE A 126 14.34 -15.60 18.15
CA ILE A 126 13.77 -16.08 16.90
C ILE A 126 12.79 -17.19 17.24
N ASP A 127 11.52 -17.02 16.85
CA ASP A 127 10.46 -17.99 17.01
C ASP A 127 10.20 -18.69 15.67
N ILE A 128 9.84 -19.96 15.70
CA ILE A 128 9.46 -20.72 14.50
C ILE A 128 7.93 -20.82 14.46
N GLN A 129 7.34 -20.24 13.44
CA GLN A 129 5.91 -20.36 13.17
C GLN A 129 5.66 -21.46 12.13
N VAL A 130 4.61 -22.24 12.35
CA VAL A 130 4.18 -23.29 11.42
C VAL A 130 3.02 -22.74 10.59
N GLY A 131 3.23 -22.62 9.29
CA GLY A 131 2.18 -22.21 8.36
C GLY A 131 1.12 -23.29 8.15
N ARG A 132 -0.01 -22.94 7.54
CA ARG A 132 -1.13 -23.85 7.26
C ARG A 132 -0.72 -25.08 6.43
N THR A 133 0.31 -24.97 5.61
CA THR A 133 0.85 -26.05 4.77
C THR A 133 1.95 -26.86 5.45
N GLY A 134 2.24 -26.58 6.74
CA GLY A 134 3.36 -27.19 7.46
C GLY A 134 4.71 -26.51 7.22
N ALA A 135 4.77 -25.47 6.41
CA ALA A 135 6.00 -24.71 6.18
C ALA A 135 6.44 -23.99 7.46
N LEU A 136 7.73 -24.09 7.78
CA LEU A 136 8.34 -23.43 8.92
C LEU A 136 8.80 -22.02 8.50
N SER A 137 8.35 -21.01 9.22
CA SER A 137 8.71 -19.61 8.98
C SER A 137 9.37 -19.02 10.23
N PRO A 138 10.66 -18.70 10.19
CA PRO A 138 11.32 -18.03 11.30
C PRO A 138 10.87 -16.57 11.38
N VAL A 139 10.61 -16.12 12.60
CA VAL A 139 10.17 -14.75 12.91
C VAL A 139 11.08 -14.18 13.99
N ALA A 140 11.71 -13.04 13.68
CA ALA A 140 12.47 -12.27 14.67
C ALA A 140 11.52 -11.63 15.68
N ARG A 141 11.77 -11.82 16.97
CA ARG A 141 11.14 -11.08 18.05
C ARG A 141 12.07 -9.93 18.41
N LEU A 142 11.57 -8.72 18.30
CA LEU A 142 12.33 -7.48 18.38
C LEU A 142 11.93 -6.68 19.63
N GLN A 143 12.88 -5.99 20.24
CA GLN A 143 12.52 -4.90 21.11
C GLN A 143 11.65 -3.91 20.33
N PRO A 144 10.46 -3.53 20.84
CA PRO A 144 9.55 -2.69 20.08
C PRO A 144 10.23 -1.39 19.61
N VAL A 145 10.09 -1.11 18.31
CA VAL A 145 10.65 0.09 17.67
C VAL A 145 9.60 0.72 16.76
N THR A 146 9.55 2.04 16.72
CA THR A 146 8.63 2.76 15.85
C THR A 146 9.27 2.95 14.47
N VAL A 147 8.57 2.48 13.42
CA VAL A 147 8.95 2.61 12.02
C VAL A 147 7.74 3.13 11.25
N GLY A 148 7.88 4.28 10.60
CA GLY A 148 6.78 4.88 9.84
C GLY A 148 5.52 5.18 10.67
N GLY A 149 5.67 5.48 11.96
CA GLY A 149 4.54 5.71 12.87
C GLY A 149 3.89 4.42 13.41
N VAL A 150 4.39 3.24 13.03
CA VAL A 150 3.90 1.93 13.49
C VAL A 150 4.92 1.30 14.43
N VAL A 151 4.46 0.75 15.56
CA VAL A 151 5.32 0.00 16.48
C VAL A 151 5.50 -1.42 15.92
N VAL A 152 6.74 -1.77 15.61
CA VAL A 152 7.14 -3.09 15.10
C VAL A 152 7.83 -3.85 16.23
N SER A 153 7.35 -5.05 16.53
CA SER A 153 7.93 -5.97 17.52
C SER A 153 8.29 -7.34 16.91
N ASN A 154 7.90 -7.59 15.67
CA ASN A 154 8.21 -8.84 14.98
C ASN A 154 8.55 -8.56 13.51
N ALA A 155 9.49 -9.33 12.95
CA ALA A 155 9.84 -9.30 11.54
C ALA A 155 10.01 -10.72 11.00
N THR A 156 9.51 -10.98 9.78
CA THR A 156 9.75 -12.28 9.15
C THR A 156 11.21 -12.41 8.74
N LEU A 157 11.80 -13.57 9.00
CA LEU A 157 13.13 -13.92 8.52
C LEU A 157 13.10 -14.87 7.31
N HIS A 158 11.91 -15.06 6.74
CA HIS A 158 11.62 -15.84 5.54
C HIS A 158 12.01 -17.32 5.65
N ASN A 159 13.33 -17.64 5.67
CA ASN A 159 13.88 -18.99 5.71
C ASN A 159 15.31 -18.98 6.27
N GLU A 160 15.90 -20.17 6.40
CA GLU A 160 17.26 -20.36 6.93
C GLU A 160 18.33 -19.69 6.06
N ASP A 161 18.21 -19.77 4.73
CA ASP A 161 19.17 -19.16 3.80
C ASP A 161 19.22 -17.63 3.96
N TYR A 162 18.07 -17.01 4.18
CA TYR A 162 17.96 -15.58 4.46
C TYR A 162 18.72 -15.20 5.73
N ILE A 163 18.54 -15.98 6.81
CA ILE A 163 19.23 -15.76 8.09
C ILE A 163 20.74 -15.91 7.92
N ALA A 164 21.19 -16.96 7.21
CA ALA A 164 22.61 -17.18 6.92
C ALA A 164 23.21 -16.00 6.11
N GLY A 165 22.47 -15.47 5.15
CA GLY A 165 22.87 -14.30 4.37
C GLY A 165 23.01 -13.03 5.22
N LEU A 166 22.14 -12.80 6.20
CA LEU A 166 22.24 -11.68 7.13
C LEU A 166 23.51 -11.72 7.97
N ASN A 167 23.87 -12.89 8.48
CA ASN A 167 25.11 -13.08 9.26
C ASN A 167 26.38 -12.85 8.43
N ALA A 168 26.35 -13.18 7.13
CA ALA A 168 27.49 -13.03 6.24
C ALA A 168 27.76 -11.57 5.82
N THR A 169 26.70 -10.74 5.76
CA THR A 169 26.80 -9.37 5.24
C THR A 169 26.78 -8.28 6.31
N GLY A 170 26.41 -8.62 7.56
CA GLY A 170 26.26 -7.64 8.65
C GLY A 170 25.29 -6.50 8.35
N GLY A 171 24.38 -6.73 7.39
CA GLY A 171 23.41 -5.73 6.94
C GLY A 171 22.20 -5.60 7.87
N PRO A 172 21.43 -4.50 7.75
CA PRO A 172 20.19 -4.33 8.49
C PRO A 172 19.16 -5.38 8.07
N ILE A 173 18.38 -5.83 9.05
CA ILE A 173 17.22 -6.71 8.87
C ILE A 173 16.06 -5.90 8.31
#